data_1a2a631fe887e87b3c1c1e4d846530a9
#
_entry.id   1a2a631fe887e87b3c1c1e4d846530a9
#
_cell.length_a   1.000
_cell.length_b   1.000
_cell.length_c   1.000
_cell.angle_alpha   90.00
_cell.angle_beta   90.00
_cell.angle_gamma   90.00
#
_symmetry.space_group_name_H-M   'P 1'
#
loop_
_entity.id
_entity.type
_entity.pdbx_description
1 polymer ?
#
loop_
_entity_poly.entity_id
_entity_poly.type
_entity_poly.pdbx_seq_one_letter_code
_entity_poly.pdbx_strand_id
1 'polypeptide(L)'
;RKLPPMDEIIDPPVIKERNIFTVVVNKNNMILVEEKLMNLSDVRRSAVKFLDNGGGVGEEECSYCEGEKDRSSSDNPEKAIISLKNDRETDYKVYISVQNELVAAYNELRDREFTKKFPNDRMSFVEANKMYSDPRTSVKVKTSLKPKLDEIKKMFPQKLSEAEPNKK
;
A
#
# COMPACT_ATOMS: atom_id res chain seq x y z
N ARG A 1 31.64 7.72 -23.82
CA ARG A 1 30.50 6.99 -23.31
C ARG A 1 29.24 7.34 -24.09
N LYS A 2 28.56 6.35 -24.54
CA LYS A 2 27.39 6.56 -25.40
C LYS A 2 26.13 6.73 -24.57
N LEU A 3 25.29 7.63 -25.02
CA LEU A 3 23.95 7.75 -24.48
C LEU A 3 23.06 6.73 -25.17
N PRO A 4 22.02 6.27 -24.47
CA PRO A 4 21.09 5.35 -25.14
C PRO A 4 20.39 6.05 -26.28
N PRO A 5 20.06 5.31 -27.32
CA PRO A 5 19.28 5.90 -28.41
C PRO A 5 17.94 6.41 -27.94
N MET A 6 17.45 7.43 -28.62
CA MET A 6 16.17 8.03 -28.23
C MET A 6 15.01 7.04 -28.31
N ASP A 7 15.08 6.10 -29.23
CA ASP A 7 14.02 5.12 -29.37
C ASP A 7 14.00 4.09 -28.26
N GLU A 8 15.01 4.11 -27.37
CA GLU A 8 15.00 3.26 -26.19
C GLU A 8 14.39 3.95 -24.98
N ILE A 9 14.03 5.20 -25.13
CA ILE A 9 13.40 5.95 -24.05
C ILE A 9 11.92 5.63 -24.08
N ILE A 10 11.47 4.99 -23.01
CA ILE A 10 10.08 4.57 -22.91
C ILE A 10 9.34 5.59 -22.06
N ASP A 11 8.18 6.01 -22.55
CA ASP A 11 7.34 6.93 -21.78
C ASP A 11 6.97 6.29 -20.45
N PRO A 12 6.86 7.09 -19.37
CA PRO A 12 6.41 6.54 -18.10
C PRO A 12 5.03 5.91 -18.26
N PRO A 13 4.74 4.84 -17.54
CA PRO A 13 3.42 4.25 -17.63
C PRO A 13 2.35 5.23 -17.16
N VAL A 14 1.23 5.20 -17.85
CA VAL A 14 0.09 6.02 -17.46
C VAL A 14 -0.59 5.38 -16.27
N ILE A 15 -0.73 6.15 -15.20
CA ILE A 15 -1.40 5.67 -13.99
C ILE A 15 -2.85 6.13 -14.07
N LYS A 16 -3.78 5.17 -14.05
CA LYS A 16 -5.19 5.48 -14.13
C LYS A 16 -5.69 6.03 -12.81
N GLU A 17 -6.57 7.01 -12.88
CA GLU A 17 -7.09 7.64 -11.66
C GLU A 17 -7.70 6.65 -10.70
N ARG A 18 -8.36 5.64 -11.21
CA ARG A 18 -8.98 4.64 -10.34
C ARG A 18 -7.97 3.87 -9.50
N ASN A 19 -6.70 3.89 -9.88
CA ASN A 19 -5.63 3.23 -9.15
C ASN A 19 -4.90 4.14 -8.19
N ILE A 20 -5.39 5.36 -8.00
CA ILE A 20 -4.79 6.31 -7.06
C ILE A 20 -5.78 6.64 -5.97
N PHE A 21 -5.39 6.40 -4.74
CA PHE A 21 -6.20 6.71 -3.56
C PHE A 21 -5.59 7.96 -2.92
N THR A 22 -6.29 9.08 -3.02
CA THR A 22 -5.76 10.36 -2.57
C THR A 22 -6.20 10.66 -1.15
N VAL A 23 -5.24 10.94 -0.28
CA VAL A 23 -5.48 11.31 1.10
C VAL A 23 -4.75 12.62 1.34
N VAL A 24 -5.47 13.62 1.81
CA VAL A 24 -4.92 14.94 2.06
C VAL A 24 -5.25 15.34 3.49
N VAL A 25 -4.24 15.84 4.23
CA VAL A 25 -4.48 16.47 5.51
C VAL A 25 -4.34 17.96 5.28
N ASN A 26 -5.42 18.71 5.48
CA ASN A 26 -5.40 20.12 5.14
C ASN A 26 -4.90 20.98 6.30
N LYS A 27 -4.81 22.28 6.07
CA LYS A 27 -4.25 23.20 7.07
C LYS A 27 -5.10 23.28 8.33
N ASN A 28 -6.34 22.85 8.29
CA ASN A 28 -7.22 22.81 9.45
C ASN A 28 -7.17 21.45 10.14
N ASN A 29 -6.20 20.60 9.76
CA ASN A 29 -6.00 19.27 10.32
C ASN A 29 -7.16 18.33 10.05
N MET A 30 -7.93 18.60 8.99
CA MET A 30 -8.99 17.71 8.55
C MET A 30 -8.45 16.76 7.50
N ILE A 31 -9.01 15.57 7.49
CA ILE A 31 -8.57 14.51 6.58
C ILE A 31 -9.58 14.40 5.45
N LEU A 32 -9.07 14.50 4.22
CA LEU A 32 -9.89 14.32 3.03
C LEU A 32 -9.43 13.08 2.29
N VAL A 33 -10.33 12.14 2.13
CA VAL A 33 -10.06 10.92 1.38
C VAL A 33 -10.90 10.99 0.12
N GLU A 34 -10.24 10.97 -1.04
CA GLU A 34 -10.92 11.13 -2.32
C GLU A 34 -11.80 12.38 -2.29
N GLU A 35 -11.23 13.46 -1.72
CA GLU A 35 -11.86 14.78 -1.65
C GLU A 35 -13.06 14.88 -0.71
N LYS A 36 -13.28 13.86 0.12
CA LYS A 36 -14.37 13.87 1.09
C LYS A 36 -13.83 13.81 2.50
N LEU A 37 -14.44 14.56 3.40
CA LEU A 37 -14.02 14.54 4.81
C LEU A 37 -14.20 13.15 5.39
N MET A 38 -13.22 12.74 6.16
CA MET A 38 -13.24 11.42 6.79
C MET A 38 -12.63 11.50 8.17
N ASN A 39 -13.15 10.73 9.11
CA ASN A 39 -12.57 10.60 10.44
C ASN A 39 -11.35 9.69 10.40
N LEU A 40 -10.38 9.98 11.26
CA LEU A 40 -9.19 9.15 11.35
C LEU A 40 -9.54 7.66 11.53
N SER A 41 -10.57 7.39 12.32
CA SER A 41 -10.98 6.01 12.62
C SER A 41 -11.45 5.23 11.38
N ASP A 42 -11.77 5.92 10.30
CA ASP A 42 -12.27 5.27 9.09
C ASP A 42 -11.23 5.17 7.98
N VAL A 43 -10.06 5.78 8.17
CA VAL A 43 -9.04 5.82 7.12
C VAL A 43 -8.54 4.43 6.77
N ARG A 44 -8.21 3.63 7.78
CA ARG A 44 -7.68 2.29 7.54
C ARG A 44 -8.64 1.44 6.72
N ARG A 45 -9.91 1.43 7.13
CA ARG A 45 -10.92 0.61 6.43
C ARG A 45 -11.08 1.05 4.98
N SER A 46 -11.08 2.35 4.75
CA SER A 46 -11.17 2.87 3.38
C SER A 46 -9.98 2.44 2.54
N ALA A 47 -8.78 2.49 3.12
CA ALA A 47 -7.58 2.10 2.40
C ALA A 47 -7.58 0.60 2.11
N VAL A 48 -8.01 -0.22 3.09
CA VAL A 48 -8.13 -1.66 2.87
C VAL A 48 -9.10 -1.93 1.72
N LYS A 49 -10.23 -1.26 1.72
CA LYS A 49 -11.22 -1.43 0.66
C LYS A 49 -10.63 -1.11 -0.71
N PHE A 50 -9.86 -0.04 -0.79
CA PHE A 50 -9.21 0.34 -2.03
C PHE A 50 -8.15 -0.67 -2.46
N LEU A 51 -7.27 -1.05 -1.55
CA LEU A 51 -6.15 -1.95 -1.88
C LEU A 51 -6.62 -3.35 -2.25
N ASP A 52 -7.69 -3.81 -1.62
CA ASP A 52 -8.19 -5.17 -1.78
C ASP A 52 -9.33 -5.24 -2.78
N ASN A 53 -9.59 -4.16 -3.50
CA ASN A 53 -10.75 -4.07 -4.39
C ASN A 53 -10.76 -5.13 -5.49
N GLY A 54 -9.68 -5.26 -6.23
CA GLY A 54 -9.59 -6.26 -7.27
C GLY A 54 -10.52 -6.03 -8.44
N GLY A 55 -10.64 -4.76 -8.90
CA GLY A 55 -11.54 -4.43 -10.00
C GLY A 55 -10.99 -4.71 -11.39
N GLY A 56 -9.73 -5.11 -11.51
CA GLY A 56 -9.12 -5.38 -12.80
C GLY A 56 -9.65 -6.63 -13.46
N VAL A 57 -9.52 -6.68 -14.77
CA VAL A 57 -9.96 -7.84 -15.57
C VAL A 57 -8.84 -8.24 -16.51
N GLY A 58 -8.90 -9.45 -17.02
CA GLY A 58 -7.88 -9.94 -17.94
C GLY A 58 -6.52 -9.99 -17.26
N GLU A 59 -5.55 -9.35 -17.84
CA GLU A 59 -4.19 -9.35 -17.29
C GLU A 59 -4.08 -8.59 -15.97
N GLU A 60 -5.06 -7.74 -15.68
CA GLU A 60 -5.04 -6.97 -14.45
C GLU A 60 -5.86 -7.62 -13.33
N GLU A 61 -6.37 -8.79 -13.55
CA GLU A 61 -7.21 -9.46 -12.56
C GLU A 61 -6.42 -9.82 -11.31
N CYS A 62 -7.04 -9.62 -10.15
CA CYS A 62 -6.45 -9.99 -8.87
C CYS A 62 -7.11 -11.26 -8.37
N SER A 63 -6.35 -12.35 -8.31
CA SER A 63 -6.91 -13.64 -7.93
C SER A 63 -7.12 -13.80 -6.43
N TYR A 64 -6.45 -12.97 -5.62
CA TYR A 64 -6.50 -13.11 -4.16
C TYR A 64 -7.24 -11.95 -3.47
N CYS A 65 -7.70 -10.97 -4.24
CA CYS A 65 -8.44 -9.84 -3.66
C CYS A 65 -9.83 -10.29 -3.23
N GLU A 66 -10.27 -9.79 -2.09
CA GLU A 66 -11.56 -10.17 -1.52
C GLU A 66 -12.56 -9.02 -1.47
N GLY A 67 -12.25 -7.93 -2.17
CA GLY A 67 -13.08 -6.75 -2.15
C GLY A 67 -14.25 -6.80 -3.10
N GLU A 68 -14.78 -5.61 -3.39
CA GLU A 68 -16.01 -5.49 -4.16
C GLU A 68 -15.84 -5.67 -5.65
N LYS A 69 -14.61 -5.66 -6.13
CA LYS A 69 -14.30 -5.76 -7.56
C LYS A 69 -14.97 -4.65 -8.37
N ASP A 70 -15.00 -3.47 -7.78
CA ASP A 70 -15.56 -2.27 -8.39
C ASP A 70 -14.64 -1.81 -9.52
N ARG A 71 -15.17 -1.75 -10.73
CA ARG A 71 -14.37 -1.38 -11.90
C ARG A 71 -13.91 0.07 -11.87
N SER A 72 -14.52 0.89 -11.02
CA SER A 72 -14.13 2.29 -10.89
C SER A 72 -13.10 2.52 -9.80
N SER A 73 -12.66 1.47 -9.10
CA SER A 73 -11.64 1.54 -8.08
C SER A 73 -10.44 0.70 -8.50
N SER A 74 -9.49 0.44 -7.62
CA SER A 74 -8.22 -0.14 -8.02
C SER A 74 -8.35 -1.48 -8.71
N ASP A 75 -7.50 -1.69 -9.71
CA ASP A 75 -7.47 -2.93 -10.49
C ASP A 75 -6.92 -4.09 -9.66
N ASN A 76 -5.78 -3.85 -9.00
CA ASN A 76 -5.11 -4.85 -8.21
C ASN A 76 -4.09 -4.15 -7.31
N PRO A 77 -3.55 -4.83 -6.29
CA PRO A 77 -2.64 -4.19 -5.35
C PRO A 77 -1.33 -3.72 -5.95
N GLU A 78 -0.90 -4.33 -7.05
CA GLU A 78 0.34 -3.91 -7.69
C GLU A 78 0.18 -2.56 -8.37
N LYS A 79 -1.00 -2.28 -8.93
CA LYS A 79 -1.27 -1.01 -9.58
C LYS A 79 -1.72 0.07 -8.60
N ALA A 80 -2.23 -0.33 -7.45
CA ALA A 80 -2.82 0.59 -6.48
C ALA A 80 -1.75 1.45 -5.82
N ILE A 81 -1.97 2.76 -5.83
CA ILE A 81 -1.06 3.72 -5.22
C ILE A 81 -1.85 4.58 -4.24
N ILE A 82 -1.33 4.74 -3.04
CA ILE A 82 -1.90 5.66 -2.07
C ILE A 82 -1.04 6.91 -2.07
N SER A 83 -1.68 8.05 -2.32
CA SER A 83 -1.01 9.34 -2.32
C SER A 83 -1.40 10.10 -1.07
N LEU A 84 -0.44 10.32 -0.18
CA LEU A 84 -0.65 11.06 1.06
C LEU A 84 0.03 12.42 0.94
N LYS A 85 -0.76 13.46 1.09
CA LYS A 85 -0.27 14.83 0.99
C LYS A 85 -0.70 15.62 2.20
N ASN A 86 0.08 16.64 2.54
CA ASN A 86 -0.32 17.54 3.62
C ASN A 86 -0.03 18.97 3.24
N ASP A 87 -0.86 19.86 3.74
CA ASP A 87 -0.61 21.29 3.59
C ASP A 87 0.53 21.70 4.52
N ARG A 88 1.17 22.82 4.20
CA ARG A 88 2.33 23.28 4.97
C ARG A 88 2.04 23.46 6.44
N GLU A 89 0.84 23.89 6.76
CA GLU A 89 0.49 24.23 8.13
C GLU A 89 -0.19 23.10 8.88
N THR A 90 -0.15 21.88 8.31
CA THR A 90 -0.72 20.72 8.95
C THR A 90 0.06 20.36 10.21
N ASP A 91 -0.66 19.98 11.27
CA ASP A 91 -0.07 19.46 12.47
C ASP A 91 0.62 18.15 12.17
N TYR A 92 1.89 18.03 12.50
CA TYR A 92 2.66 16.83 12.22
C TYR A 92 2.05 15.59 12.86
N LYS A 93 1.47 15.74 14.05
CA LYS A 93 0.83 14.58 14.71
C LYS A 93 -0.32 14.02 13.92
N VAL A 94 -1.13 14.89 13.32
CA VAL A 94 -2.25 14.42 12.50
C VAL A 94 -1.72 13.68 11.29
N TYR A 95 -0.72 14.25 10.64
CA TYR A 95 -0.12 13.63 9.46
C TYR A 95 0.42 12.23 9.79
N ILE A 96 1.17 12.11 10.88
CA ILE A 96 1.73 10.82 11.29
C ILE A 96 0.63 9.82 11.64
N SER A 97 -0.44 10.28 12.28
CA SER A 97 -1.56 9.40 12.63
C SER A 97 -2.21 8.84 11.36
N VAL A 98 -2.38 9.68 10.33
CA VAL A 98 -2.93 9.22 9.06
C VAL A 98 -1.96 8.25 8.39
N GLN A 99 -0.68 8.58 8.37
CA GLN A 99 0.33 7.71 7.78
C GLN A 99 0.30 6.32 8.43
N ASN A 100 0.19 6.29 9.77
CA ASN A 100 0.13 5.03 10.50
C ASN A 100 -1.08 4.21 10.12
N GLU A 101 -2.23 4.84 9.90
CA GLU A 101 -3.44 4.12 9.51
C GLU A 101 -3.29 3.54 8.10
N LEU A 102 -2.63 4.26 7.21
CA LEU A 102 -2.41 3.76 5.85
C LEU A 102 -1.44 2.57 5.85
N VAL A 103 -0.37 2.66 6.63
CA VAL A 103 0.56 1.54 6.78
C VAL A 103 -0.16 0.34 7.40
N ALA A 104 -1.01 0.60 8.39
CA ALA A 104 -1.78 -0.45 9.04
C ALA A 104 -2.71 -1.17 8.07
N ALA A 105 -3.22 -0.45 7.05
CA ALA A 105 -4.05 -1.09 6.04
C ALA A 105 -3.25 -2.14 5.27
N TYR A 106 -2.03 -1.81 4.86
CA TYR A 106 -1.17 -2.79 4.21
C TYR A 106 -0.87 -3.96 5.13
N ASN A 107 -0.57 -3.68 6.38
CA ASN A 107 -0.25 -4.74 7.34
C ASN A 107 -1.43 -5.67 7.57
N GLU A 108 -2.64 -5.13 7.63
CA GLU A 108 -3.82 -5.95 7.82
C GLU A 108 -3.98 -6.95 6.67
N LEU A 109 -3.80 -6.49 5.43
CA LEU A 109 -3.93 -7.34 4.27
C LEU A 109 -2.79 -8.36 4.17
N ARG A 110 -1.59 -7.93 4.51
CA ARG A 110 -0.44 -8.84 4.52
C ARG A 110 -0.59 -9.90 5.62
N ASP A 111 -1.10 -9.51 6.78
CA ASP A 111 -1.36 -10.47 7.86
C ASP A 111 -2.38 -11.52 7.42
N ARG A 112 -3.42 -11.09 6.73
CA ARG A 112 -4.44 -12.00 6.24
C ARG A 112 -3.83 -13.06 5.31
N GLU A 113 -3.02 -12.61 4.36
CA GLU A 113 -2.45 -13.53 3.39
C GLU A 113 -1.36 -14.41 3.97
N PHE A 114 -0.57 -13.87 4.88
CA PHE A 114 0.47 -14.66 5.55
C PHE A 114 -0.16 -15.80 6.34
N THR A 115 -1.22 -15.51 7.08
CA THR A 115 -1.91 -16.52 7.87
C THR A 115 -2.52 -17.60 6.99
N LYS A 116 -3.05 -17.20 5.82
CA LYS A 116 -3.63 -18.18 4.90
C LYS A 116 -2.58 -19.08 4.28
N LYS A 117 -1.44 -18.50 3.87
CA LYS A 117 -0.43 -19.27 3.16
C LYS A 117 0.48 -20.06 4.07
N PHE A 118 0.72 -19.56 5.28
CA PHE A 118 1.67 -20.17 6.21
C PHE A 118 1.04 -20.40 7.59
N PRO A 119 -0.07 -21.14 7.65
CA PRO A 119 -0.79 -21.29 8.93
C PRO A 119 0.04 -22.02 9.98
N ASN A 120 0.98 -22.85 9.56
CA ASN A 120 1.79 -23.61 10.52
C ASN A 120 2.80 -22.75 11.25
N ASP A 121 3.10 -21.57 10.75
CA ASP A 121 4.03 -20.66 11.43
C ASP A 121 3.41 -20.00 12.64
N ARG A 122 2.07 -19.98 12.72
CA ARG A 122 1.33 -19.49 13.87
C ARG A 122 1.71 -18.08 14.27
N MET A 123 1.92 -17.22 13.30
CA MET A 123 2.22 -15.83 13.53
C MET A 123 1.69 -15.00 12.36
N SER A 124 1.57 -13.70 12.61
CA SER A 124 1.15 -12.77 11.58
C SER A 124 2.34 -12.34 10.73
N PHE A 125 2.07 -11.68 9.61
CA PHE A 125 3.12 -11.11 8.80
C PHE A 125 3.94 -10.10 9.62
N VAL A 126 3.25 -9.25 10.40
CA VAL A 126 3.93 -8.24 11.20
C VAL A 126 4.88 -8.89 12.20
N GLU A 127 4.42 -9.95 12.87
CA GLU A 127 5.26 -10.68 13.82
C GLU A 127 6.45 -11.33 13.13
N ALA A 128 6.21 -11.95 11.98
CA ALA A 128 7.29 -12.61 11.23
C ALA A 128 8.31 -11.60 10.75
N ASN A 129 7.85 -10.44 10.29
CA ASN A 129 8.74 -9.39 9.81
C ASN A 129 9.59 -8.82 10.94
N LYS A 130 9.00 -8.67 12.12
CA LYS A 130 9.72 -8.24 13.32
C LYS A 130 10.79 -9.25 13.69
N MET A 131 10.42 -10.52 13.68
CA MET A 131 11.36 -11.59 13.98
C MET A 131 12.53 -11.59 13.00
N TYR A 132 12.24 -11.42 11.73
CA TYR A 132 13.28 -11.35 10.70
C TYR A 132 14.23 -10.18 10.94
N SER A 133 13.73 -9.06 11.41
CA SER A 133 14.54 -7.87 11.64
C SER A 133 15.29 -7.87 12.98
N ASP A 134 14.95 -8.77 13.88
CA ASP A 134 15.57 -8.83 15.20
C ASP A 134 16.98 -9.44 15.09
N PRO A 135 18.01 -8.70 15.52
CA PRO A 135 19.38 -9.25 15.43
C PRO A 135 19.59 -10.52 16.23
N ARG A 136 18.72 -10.80 17.20
CA ARG A 136 18.86 -11.99 18.05
C ARG A 136 18.28 -13.23 17.41
N THR A 137 17.54 -13.10 16.34
CA THR A 137 16.95 -14.24 15.66
C THR A 137 18.03 -15.01 14.90
N SER A 138 17.99 -16.34 14.98
CA SER A 138 19.01 -17.16 14.34
C SER A 138 18.97 -17.05 12.81
N VAL A 139 20.10 -17.31 12.18
CA VAL A 139 20.20 -17.29 10.73
C VAL A 139 19.24 -18.31 10.11
N LYS A 140 19.12 -19.48 10.76
CA LYS A 140 18.25 -20.54 10.25
C LYS A 140 16.79 -20.05 10.16
N VAL A 141 16.30 -19.36 11.20
CA VAL A 141 14.94 -18.86 11.22
C VAL A 141 14.77 -17.76 10.16
N LYS A 142 15.74 -16.85 10.08
CA LYS A 142 15.68 -15.77 9.09
C LYS A 142 15.64 -16.31 7.67
N THR A 143 16.46 -17.32 7.38
CA THR A 143 16.49 -17.94 6.06
C THR A 143 15.13 -18.56 5.71
N SER A 144 14.49 -19.15 6.70
CA SER A 144 13.17 -19.75 6.50
C SER A 144 12.09 -18.68 6.26
N LEU A 145 12.17 -17.55 6.96
CA LEU A 145 11.14 -16.51 6.87
C LEU A 145 11.25 -15.65 5.63
N LYS A 146 12.47 -15.42 5.12
CA LYS A 146 12.65 -14.45 4.04
C LYS A 146 11.79 -14.71 2.81
N PRO A 147 11.79 -15.92 2.23
CA PRO A 147 10.95 -16.14 1.03
C PRO A 147 9.47 -15.98 1.31
N LYS A 148 9.04 -16.32 2.53
CA LYS A 148 7.63 -16.15 2.89
C LYS A 148 7.26 -14.69 2.98
N LEU A 149 8.11 -13.88 3.62
CA LEU A 149 7.87 -12.45 3.72
C LEU A 149 7.90 -11.79 2.35
N ASP A 150 8.84 -12.19 1.50
CA ASP A 150 8.95 -11.62 0.16
C ASP A 150 7.71 -11.95 -0.69
N GLU A 151 7.17 -13.14 -0.54
CA GLU A 151 5.98 -13.53 -1.28
C GLU A 151 4.79 -12.66 -0.91
N ILE A 152 4.60 -12.42 0.39
CA ILE A 152 3.48 -11.61 0.85
C ILE A 152 3.66 -10.15 0.45
N LYS A 153 4.88 -9.63 0.50
CA LYS A 153 5.15 -8.25 0.07
C LYS A 153 4.86 -8.06 -1.40
N LYS A 154 5.02 -9.09 -2.21
CA LYS A 154 4.67 -8.99 -3.63
C LYS A 154 3.17 -8.95 -3.85
N MET A 155 2.40 -9.58 -2.99
CA MET A 155 0.94 -9.55 -3.12
C MET A 155 0.38 -8.17 -2.80
N PHE A 156 0.93 -7.49 -1.80
CA PHE A 156 0.52 -6.16 -1.40
C PHE A 156 1.76 -5.27 -1.27
N PRO A 157 2.34 -4.87 -2.40
CA PRO A 157 3.52 -3.99 -2.32
C PRO A 157 3.11 -2.62 -1.79
N GLN A 158 3.89 -2.11 -0.87
CA GLN A 158 3.56 -0.85 -0.24
C GLN A 158 3.93 0.29 -1.17
N LYS A 159 2.92 0.89 -1.76
CA LYS A 159 3.09 2.01 -2.68
C LYS A 159 2.43 3.24 -2.10
N LEU A 160 3.00 3.71 -1.02
CA LEU A 160 2.55 4.91 -0.32
C LEU A 160 3.46 6.05 -0.74
N SER A 161 2.91 6.97 -1.53
CA SER A 161 3.65 8.12 -2.04
C SER A 161 3.39 9.32 -1.15
N GLU A 162 4.46 9.94 -0.68
CA GLU A 162 4.36 11.12 0.16
C GLU A 162 4.99 12.33 -0.51
N ALA A 163 5.08 12.29 -1.84
CA ALA A 163 5.67 13.38 -2.59
C ALA A 163 4.81 14.62 -2.49
N GLU A 164 5.43 15.76 -2.71
CA GLU A 164 4.72 17.02 -2.74
C GLU A 164 3.62 16.99 -3.79
N PRO A 165 2.52 17.68 -3.54
CA PRO A 165 1.45 17.74 -4.53
C PRO A 165 1.97 18.31 -5.82
N ASN A 166 1.51 17.72 -6.91
CA ASN A 166 1.85 18.23 -8.19
C ASN A 166 1.11 19.50 -8.46
N LYS A 167 1.79 20.45 -9.08
CA LYS A 167 1.20 21.75 -9.26
C LYS A 167 0.40 21.78 -10.48
N LYS A 168 -0.33 21.21 -10.83
CA LYS A 168 -1.00 21.38 -12.09
C LYS A 168 -2.47 21.20 -11.94
#